data_aee5fbf11726a3f9eb347fe409220532
#
_entry.id   aee5fbf11726a3f9eb347fe409220532
#
_cell.length_a   1.000
_cell.length_b   1.000
_cell.length_c   1.000
_cell.angle_alpha   90.00
_cell.angle_beta   90.00
_cell.angle_gamma   90.00
#
_symmetry.space_group_name_H-M   'P 1'
#
loop_
_entity.id
_entity.type
_entity.pdbx_description
1 polymer ?
#
loop_
_entity_poly.entity_id
_entity_poly.type
_entity_poly.pdbx_seq_one_letter_code
_entity_poly.pdbx_strand_id
1 'polypeptide(L)'
;MIIAEQKPLVDIKAMLDGYQDVLVVGCGTCVTVCLAGGEKEVGILASALRMTTKLDGNGKDFDEVTVQRQSEWEYIEPLTDRLENYDAILSLGCGIGVQTLAERFPDKRVLPGLNTTFLGLPTEQGIWEERCQACGNCILDQTGGICPIARCSKQLLNGPCGGSQNGECEINPEVPCAWQLIWERMSALGLLDQLMELQPPKDWSTSRDGGPRRIIRDDLRLPEDYRD
;
A
#
# COMPACT_ATOMS: atom_id res chain seq x y z
N MET A 1 5.14 4.48 3.37
CA MET A 1 5.00 3.04 3.09
C MET A 1 3.60 2.70 2.59
N ILE A 2 3.38 1.53 2.03
CA ILE A 2 2.03 1.05 1.70
C ILE A 2 1.38 0.50 2.97
N ILE A 3 0.16 0.92 3.25
CA ILE A 3 -0.66 0.39 4.34
C ILE A 3 -1.68 -0.58 3.75
N ALA A 4 -1.84 -1.72 4.40
CA ALA A 4 -2.79 -2.75 4.01
C ALA A 4 -3.40 -3.41 5.24
N GLU A 5 -4.57 -3.98 5.06
CA GLU A 5 -5.31 -4.72 6.08
C GLU A 5 -5.59 -6.14 5.59
N GLN A 6 -5.59 -7.10 6.51
CA GLN A 6 -5.93 -8.47 6.16
C GLN A 6 -7.43 -8.57 5.84
N LYS A 7 -7.76 -9.28 4.78
CA LYS A 7 -9.16 -9.56 4.44
C LYS A 7 -9.81 -10.42 5.52
N PRO A 8 -11.13 -10.31 5.71
CA PRO A 8 -11.87 -11.23 6.58
C PRO A 8 -11.58 -12.70 6.21
N LEU A 9 -11.43 -13.55 7.22
CA LEU A 9 -11.13 -14.97 7.02
C LEU A 9 -12.18 -15.66 6.14
N VAL A 10 -13.44 -15.25 6.26
CA VAL A 10 -14.56 -15.79 5.46
C VAL A 10 -14.36 -15.49 3.97
N ASP A 11 -13.88 -14.30 3.63
CA ASP A 11 -13.64 -13.90 2.24
C ASP A 11 -12.44 -14.65 1.68
N ILE A 12 -11.37 -14.82 2.48
CA ILE A 12 -10.21 -15.62 2.09
C ILE A 12 -10.61 -17.07 1.82
N LYS A 13 -11.39 -17.67 2.71
CA LYS A 13 -11.89 -19.03 2.52
C LYS A 13 -12.72 -19.19 1.24
N ALA A 14 -13.60 -18.22 0.97
CA ALA A 14 -14.41 -18.24 -0.25
C ALA A 14 -13.57 -18.15 -1.53
N MET A 15 -12.49 -17.34 -1.53
CA MET A 15 -11.55 -17.28 -2.66
C MET A 15 -10.75 -18.57 -2.85
N LEU A 16 -10.54 -19.33 -1.78
CA LEU A 16 -9.79 -20.59 -1.78
C LEU A 16 -10.67 -21.81 -2.13
N ASP A 17 -11.96 -21.60 -2.38
CA ASP A 17 -12.80 -22.69 -2.80
C ASP A 17 -12.32 -23.29 -4.13
N GLY A 18 -12.25 -24.62 -4.20
CA GLY A 18 -11.73 -25.34 -5.39
C GLY A 18 -10.21 -25.54 -5.44
N TYR A 19 -9.42 -24.97 -4.51
CA TYR A 19 -7.98 -25.23 -4.40
C TYR A 19 -7.69 -26.09 -3.16
N GLN A 20 -6.80 -27.07 -3.30
CA GLN A 20 -6.46 -28.00 -2.23
C GLN A 20 -5.12 -27.67 -1.59
N ASP A 21 -4.09 -27.49 -2.41
CA ASP A 21 -2.72 -27.20 -1.98
C ASP A 21 -2.42 -25.73 -2.21
N VAL A 22 -2.23 -24.94 -1.16
CA VAL A 22 -2.09 -23.49 -1.22
C VAL A 22 -0.79 -23.03 -0.58
N LEU A 23 0.02 -22.26 -1.33
CA LEU A 23 1.18 -21.57 -0.78
C LEU A 23 0.79 -20.18 -0.28
N VAL A 24 0.92 -19.95 1.02
CA VAL A 24 0.72 -18.63 1.64
C VAL A 24 2.03 -17.85 1.60
N VAL A 25 2.04 -16.74 0.86
CA VAL A 25 3.27 -15.95 0.61
C VAL A 25 3.19 -14.61 1.32
N GLY A 26 4.07 -14.37 2.28
CA GLY A 26 4.25 -13.10 2.96
C GLY A 26 5.22 -12.15 2.25
N CYS A 27 5.25 -10.90 2.72
CA CYS A 27 6.18 -9.87 2.25
C CYS A 27 6.84 -9.16 3.43
N GLY A 28 8.18 -9.19 3.49
CA GLY A 28 8.99 -8.68 4.59
C GLY A 28 9.16 -7.14 4.66
N THR A 29 8.39 -6.36 3.89
CA THR A 29 8.53 -4.90 3.85
C THR A 29 7.31 -4.16 4.43
N CYS A 30 6.64 -3.32 3.67
CA CYS A 30 5.55 -2.45 4.14
C CYS A 30 4.48 -3.17 4.96
N VAL A 31 4.02 -4.33 4.47
CA VAL A 31 2.93 -5.09 5.11
C VAL A 31 3.35 -5.80 6.40
N THR A 32 4.65 -6.02 6.60
CA THR A 32 5.19 -6.47 7.90
C THR A 32 5.08 -5.35 8.93
N VAL A 33 5.43 -4.11 8.54
CA VAL A 33 5.39 -2.96 9.45
C VAL A 33 3.95 -2.60 9.85
N CYS A 34 2.98 -2.79 8.96
CA CYS A 34 1.57 -2.60 9.33
C CYS A 34 0.89 -3.87 9.90
N LEU A 35 1.68 -4.89 10.26
CA LEU A 35 1.22 -6.11 10.92
C LEU A 35 0.10 -6.84 10.16
N ALA A 36 0.16 -6.81 8.82
CA ALA A 36 -0.87 -7.38 7.96
C ALA A 36 -0.41 -8.63 7.20
N GLY A 37 0.89 -8.72 6.78
CA GLY A 37 1.33 -9.76 5.87
C GLY A 37 2.81 -10.16 5.99
N GLY A 38 3.44 -9.94 7.15
CA GLY A 38 4.76 -10.45 7.49
C GLY A 38 4.76 -11.92 7.86
N GLU A 39 5.91 -12.45 8.23
CA GLU A 39 6.10 -13.86 8.59
C GLU A 39 5.15 -14.31 9.71
N LYS A 40 4.98 -13.48 10.74
CA LYS A 40 4.07 -13.75 11.84
C LYS A 40 2.62 -13.87 11.40
N GLU A 41 2.15 -12.92 10.58
CA GLU A 41 0.78 -12.87 10.09
C GLU A 41 0.50 -14.02 9.12
N VAL A 42 1.49 -14.42 8.31
CA VAL A 42 1.44 -15.61 7.45
C VAL A 42 1.21 -16.86 8.30
N GLY A 43 2.01 -17.10 9.34
CA GLY A 43 1.88 -18.25 10.21
C GLY A 43 0.54 -18.30 10.94
N ILE A 44 0.05 -17.16 11.43
CA ILE A 44 -1.26 -17.06 12.09
C ILE A 44 -2.39 -17.41 11.12
N LEU A 45 -2.38 -16.79 9.92
CA LEU A 45 -3.43 -17.02 8.92
C LEU A 45 -3.43 -18.46 8.41
N ALA A 46 -2.27 -18.99 8.05
CA ALA A 46 -2.17 -20.38 7.56
C ALA A 46 -2.67 -21.39 8.61
N SER A 47 -2.33 -21.18 9.89
CA SER A 47 -2.83 -21.99 11.00
C SER A 47 -4.36 -21.89 11.14
N ALA A 48 -4.90 -20.67 11.05
CA ALA A 48 -6.35 -20.45 11.12
C ALA A 48 -7.08 -21.11 9.95
N LEU A 49 -6.50 -21.03 8.74
CA LEU A 49 -7.06 -21.66 7.54
C LEU A 49 -7.04 -23.19 7.65
N ARG A 50 -5.94 -23.82 8.10
CA ARG A 50 -5.87 -25.28 8.33
C ARG A 50 -6.94 -25.72 9.32
N MET A 51 -7.11 -24.98 10.43
CA MET A 51 -8.11 -25.31 11.44
C MET A 51 -9.53 -25.19 10.91
N THR A 52 -9.87 -24.07 10.29
CA THR A 52 -11.24 -23.79 9.86
C THR A 52 -11.68 -24.68 8.70
N THR A 53 -10.83 -24.92 7.71
CA THR A 53 -11.15 -25.82 6.59
C THR A 53 -11.34 -27.26 7.05
N LYS A 54 -10.55 -27.69 8.04
CA LYS A 54 -10.72 -29.03 8.65
C LYS A 54 -12.03 -29.14 9.43
N LEU A 55 -12.43 -28.10 10.16
CA LEU A 55 -13.70 -28.07 10.89
C LEU A 55 -14.90 -28.08 9.94
N ASP A 56 -14.77 -27.45 8.77
CA ASP A 56 -15.80 -27.46 7.73
C ASP A 56 -15.90 -28.81 6.97
N GLY A 57 -15.06 -29.78 7.30
CA GLY A 57 -15.02 -31.09 6.62
C GLY A 57 -14.32 -31.07 5.26
N ASN A 58 -13.68 -29.97 4.88
CA ASN A 58 -12.94 -29.77 3.64
C ASN A 58 -11.50 -29.30 3.95
N GLY A 59 -10.75 -30.15 4.67
CA GLY A 59 -9.36 -29.87 5.04
C GLY A 59 -8.51 -29.62 3.80
N LYS A 60 -7.75 -28.52 3.83
CA LYS A 60 -6.83 -28.09 2.77
C LYS A 60 -5.42 -27.98 3.34
N ASP A 61 -4.44 -28.14 2.47
CA ASP A 61 -3.03 -28.01 2.82
C ASP A 61 -2.52 -26.60 2.55
N PHE A 62 -1.88 -26.04 3.55
CA PHE A 62 -1.30 -24.68 3.49
C PHE A 62 0.16 -24.73 3.87
N ASP A 63 1.04 -24.37 2.96
CA ASP A 63 2.45 -24.11 3.25
C ASP A 63 2.71 -22.60 3.32
N GLU A 64 3.80 -22.25 3.95
CA GLU A 64 4.14 -20.88 4.31
C GLU A 64 5.50 -20.50 3.79
N VAL A 65 5.62 -19.28 3.30
CA VAL A 65 6.90 -18.64 2.98
C VAL A 65 6.74 -17.12 3.06
N THR A 66 7.78 -16.44 3.52
CA THR A 66 7.84 -14.98 3.46
C THR A 66 9.06 -14.58 2.66
N VAL A 67 8.83 -13.87 1.56
CA VAL A 67 9.90 -13.29 0.74
C VAL A 67 10.24 -11.88 1.23
N GLN A 68 11.45 -11.43 0.98
CA GLN A 68 11.87 -10.10 1.41
C GLN A 68 10.96 -9.01 0.80
N ARG A 69 10.62 -9.13 -0.49
CA ARG A 69 9.77 -8.17 -1.21
C ARG A 69 9.07 -8.83 -2.40
N GLN A 70 7.75 -8.86 -2.37
CA GLN A 70 6.98 -9.46 -3.47
C GLN A 70 6.94 -8.59 -4.74
N SER A 71 7.23 -7.30 -4.64
CA SER A 71 7.20 -6.36 -5.77
C SER A 71 8.48 -6.31 -6.61
N GLU A 72 9.41 -7.22 -6.39
CA GLU A 72 10.66 -7.36 -7.13
C GLU A 72 10.91 -8.83 -7.50
N TRP A 73 11.20 -9.06 -8.75
CA TRP A 73 11.34 -10.41 -9.32
C TRP A 73 12.45 -11.21 -8.65
N GLU A 74 13.58 -10.58 -8.37
CA GLU A 74 14.71 -11.19 -7.68
C GLU A 74 14.31 -11.96 -6.42
N TYR A 75 13.38 -11.41 -5.62
CA TYR A 75 12.98 -12.03 -4.36
C TYR A 75 11.87 -13.07 -4.50
N ILE A 76 11.14 -13.08 -5.61
CA ILE A 76 10.10 -14.07 -5.87
C ILE A 76 10.57 -15.22 -6.77
N GLU A 77 11.66 -15.04 -7.52
CA GLU A 77 12.23 -16.05 -8.40
C GLU A 77 12.49 -17.40 -7.69
N PRO A 78 13.02 -17.43 -6.46
CA PRO A 78 13.24 -18.68 -5.73
C PRO A 78 11.98 -19.48 -5.42
N LEU A 79 10.79 -18.91 -5.63
CA LEU A 79 9.53 -19.64 -5.47
C LEU A 79 9.26 -20.62 -6.62
N THR A 80 9.87 -20.41 -7.79
CA THR A 80 9.62 -21.18 -9.02
C THR A 80 9.65 -22.69 -8.77
N ASP A 81 10.70 -23.20 -8.13
CA ASP A 81 10.88 -24.64 -7.90
C ASP A 81 9.86 -25.23 -6.91
N ARG A 82 9.23 -24.38 -6.11
CA ARG A 82 8.23 -24.81 -5.12
C ARG A 82 6.82 -24.85 -5.68
N LEU A 83 6.51 -23.98 -6.65
CA LEU A 83 5.16 -23.72 -7.11
C LEU A 83 4.50 -24.91 -7.83
N GLU A 84 5.26 -25.87 -8.33
CA GLU A 84 4.73 -27.08 -8.98
C GLU A 84 3.78 -27.86 -8.06
N ASN A 85 4.00 -27.80 -6.75
CA ASN A 85 3.28 -28.56 -5.75
C ASN A 85 1.98 -27.87 -5.26
N TYR A 86 1.63 -26.67 -5.77
CA TYR A 86 0.50 -25.90 -5.25
C TYR A 86 -0.48 -25.53 -6.36
N ASP A 87 -1.77 -25.57 -6.04
CA ASP A 87 -2.86 -25.17 -6.92
C ASP A 87 -2.98 -23.64 -7.02
N ALA A 88 -2.71 -22.96 -5.91
CA ALA A 88 -2.84 -21.52 -5.81
C ALA A 88 -1.81 -20.89 -4.86
N ILE A 89 -1.60 -19.59 -5.05
CA ILE A 89 -0.82 -18.72 -4.17
C ILE A 89 -1.78 -17.78 -3.45
N LEU A 90 -1.77 -17.77 -2.12
CA LEU A 90 -2.43 -16.75 -1.31
C LEU A 90 -1.39 -15.70 -0.91
N SER A 91 -1.42 -14.56 -1.55
CA SER A 91 -0.46 -13.48 -1.30
C SER A 91 -0.91 -12.59 -0.13
N LEU A 92 -0.07 -12.45 0.87
CA LEU A 92 -0.16 -11.42 1.93
C LEU A 92 0.73 -10.23 1.63
N GLY A 93 0.97 -9.95 0.35
CA GLY A 93 1.54 -8.72 -0.17
C GLY A 93 0.48 -7.65 -0.43
N CYS A 94 0.92 -6.43 -0.69
CA CYS A 94 0.05 -5.39 -1.24
C CYS A 94 -0.37 -5.73 -2.68
N GLY A 95 -1.31 -4.97 -3.25
CA GLY A 95 -1.80 -5.22 -4.62
C GLY A 95 -0.70 -5.19 -5.69
N ILE A 96 0.44 -4.52 -5.44
CA ILE A 96 1.60 -4.57 -6.34
C ILE A 96 2.22 -5.98 -6.28
N GLY A 97 2.48 -6.50 -5.08
CA GLY A 97 3.05 -7.84 -4.90
C GLY A 97 2.17 -8.95 -5.50
N VAL A 98 0.84 -8.85 -5.31
CA VAL A 98 -0.11 -9.79 -5.94
C VAL A 98 0.04 -9.81 -7.46
N GLN A 99 0.11 -8.63 -8.08
CA GLN A 99 0.26 -8.50 -9.54
C GLN A 99 1.64 -9.01 -10.01
N THR A 100 2.71 -8.67 -9.29
CA THR A 100 4.06 -9.15 -9.62
C THR A 100 4.15 -10.68 -9.61
N LEU A 101 3.54 -11.32 -8.61
CA LEU A 101 3.44 -12.79 -8.56
C LEU A 101 2.63 -13.34 -9.74
N ALA A 102 1.49 -12.71 -10.08
CA ALA A 102 0.64 -13.16 -11.18
C ALA A 102 1.31 -12.97 -12.55
N GLU A 103 2.09 -11.91 -12.73
CA GLU A 103 2.86 -11.66 -13.96
C GLU A 103 4.02 -12.64 -14.11
N ARG A 104 4.71 -12.96 -13.00
CA ARG A 104 5.87 -13.88 -13.01
C ARG A 104 5.45 -15.34 -13.16
N PHE A 105 4.31 -15.72 -12.60
CA PHE A 105 3.80 -17.09 -12.58
C PHE A 105 2.42 -17.18 -13.23
N PRO A 106 2.32 -17.00 -14.58
CA PRO A 106 1.05 -16.87 -15.28
C PRO A 106 0.18 -18.14 -15.21
N ASP A 107 0.78 -19.29 -14.97
CA ASP A 107 0.09 -20.57 -14.83
C ASP A 107 -0.45 -20.84 -13.43
N LYS A 108 -0.17 -19.94 -12.47
CA LYS A 108 -0.63 -20.07 -11.09
C LYS A 108 -1.70 -19.04 -10.75
N ARG A 109 -2.73 -19.52 -10.08
CA ARG A 109 -3.75 -18.60 -9.52
C ARG A 109 -3.18 -17.86 -8.33
N VAL A 110 -3.09 -16.53 -8.40
CA VAL A 110 -2.67 -15.67 -7.28
C VAL A 110 -3.88 -14.96 -6.69
N LEU A 111 -4.10 -15.13 -5.40
CA LEU A 111 -5.23 -14.61 -4.65
C LEU A 111 -4.76 -13.57 -3.62
N PRO A 112 -5.43 -12.42 -3.50
CA PRO A 112 -5.06 -11.39 -2.55
C PRO A 112 -5.60 -11.70 -1.15
N GLY A 113 -4.73 -11.88 -0.17
CA GLY A 113 -5.10 -12.01 1.25
C GLY A 113 -5.25 -10.67 1.96
N LEU A 114 -4.81 -9.56 1.35
CA LEU A 114 -4.88 -8.21 1.90
C LEU A 114 -5.69 -7.28 1.02
N ASN A 115 -6.23 -6.21 1.64
CA ASN A 115 -6.68 -5.00 0.99
C ASN A 115 -5.60 -3.93 1.12
N THR A 116 -5.10 -3.40 0.02
CA THR A 116 -4.23 -2.22 0.03
C THR A 116 -5.08 -0.98 0.24
N THR A 117 -4.76 -0.18 1.26
CA THR A 117 -5.59 0.97 1.67
C THR A 117 -5.03 2.31 1.19
N PHE A 118 -3.85 2.70 1.69
CA PHE A 118 -3.26 4.01 1.37
C PHE A 118 -1.72 4.02 1.50
N LEU A 119 -1.12 5.17 1.18
CA LEU A 119 0.29 5.46 1.41
C LEU A 119 0.45 6.33 2.67
N GLY A 120 1.07 5.79 3.70
CA GLY A 120 1.17 6.48 4.98
C GLY A 120 2.32 6.01 5.86
N LEU A 121 2.18 6.32 7.14
CA LEU A 121 3.12 5.95 8.20
C LEU A 121 2.37 5.62 9.49
N PRO A 122 2.96 4.84 10.42
CA PRO A 122 2.45 4.72 11.78
C PRO A 122 2.72 6.03 12.53
N THR A 123 1.69 6.61 13.12
CA THR A 123 1.80 7.78 14.02
C THR A 123 1.93 7.34 15.47
N GLU A 124 1.29 6.24 15.81
CA GLU A 124 1.38 5.55 17.10
C GLU A 124 1.31 4.04 16.88
N GLN A 125 1.57 3.27 17.91
CA GLN A 125 1.40 1.82 17.87
C GLN A 125 -0.07 1.46 17.56
N GLY A 126 -0.31 0.84 16.40
CA GLY A 126 -1.65 0.43 15.96
C GLY A 126 -2.43 1.52 15.22
N ILE A 127 -1.85 2.70 15.00
CA ILE A 127 -2.48 3.80 14.26
C ILE A 127 -1.64 4.16 13.04
N TRP A 128 -2.24 4.03 11.86
CA TRP A 128 -1.63 4.42 10.58
C TRP A 128 -2.45 5.52 9.94
N GLU A 129 -1.76 6.54 9.45
CA GLU A 129 -2.40 7.68 8.82
C GLU A 129 -1.87 7.93 7.40
N GLU A 130 -2.76 8.31 6.49
CA GLU A 130 -2.40 8.67 5.14
C GLU A 130 -1.54 9.93 5.09
N ARG A 131 -0.52 9.93 4.22
CA ARG A 131 0.40 11.06 4.05
C ARG A 131 0.66 11.40 2.59
N CYS A 132 0.35 10.51 1.64
CA CYS A 132 0.69 10.72 0.25
C CYS A 132 -0.31 10.02 -0.69
N GLN A 133 -0.72 10.67 -1.76
CA GLN A 133 -1.54 10.09 -2.83
C GLN A 133 -0.74 9.78 -4.10
N ALA A 134 0.59 9.86 -4.05
CA ALA A 134 1.46 9.59 -5.20
C ALA A 134 1.07 10.39 -6.45
N CYS A 135 0.72 11.66 -6.31
CA CYS A 135 0.24 12.51 -7.41
C CYS A 135 1.34 12.94 -8.41
N GLY A 136 2.61 12.64 -8.12
CA GLY A 136 3.72 12.79 -9.07
C GLY A 136 4.39 14.15 -9.11
N ASN A 137 3.71 15.24 -8.80
CA ASN A 137 4.28 16.58 -8.69
C ASN A 137 4.15 17.08 -7.25
N CYS A 138 5.24 17.05 -6.48
CA CYS A 138 5.25 17.30 -5.05
C CYS A 138 5.30 18.78 -4.74
N ILE A 139 4.41 19.27 -3.87
CA ILE A 139 4.29 20.67 -3.45
C ILE A 139 4.61 20.87 -1.95
N LEU A 140 5.31 19.95 -1.35
CA LEU A 140 5.60 19.98 0.10
C LEU A 140 6.54 21.12 0.52
N ASP A 141 7.35 21.62 -0.40
CA ASP A 141 8.17 22.81 -0.22
C ASP A 141 7.33 24.07 0.05
N GLN A 142 6.15 24.16 -0.56
CA GLN A 142 5.22 25.28 -0.42
C GLN A 142 4.38 25.23 0.87
N THR A 143 4.34 24.07 1.53
CA THR A 143 3.44 23.78 2.66
C THR A 143 4.17 23.31 3.92
N GLY A 144 5.46 23.58 4.00
CA GLY A 144 6.29 23.19 5.16
C GLY A 144 6.35 21.69 5.42
N GLY A 145 6.20 20.87 4.38
CA GLY A 145 6.25 19.40 4.48
C GLY A 145 4.90 18.71 4.77
N ILE A 146 3.79 19.43 4.78
CA ILE A 146 2.45 18.88 5.02
C ILE A 146 1.64 18.84 3.73
N CYS A 147 1.23 17.63 3.31
CA CYS A 147 0.53 17.44 2.03
C CYS A 147 -0.95 17.83 2.13
N PRO A 148 -1.43 18.91 1.48
CA PRO A 148 -2.84 19.25 1.49
C PRO A 148 -3.69 18.29 0.67
N ILE A 149 -3.10 17.61 -0.34
CA ILE A 149 -3.82 16.63 -1.19
C ILE A 149 -4.21 15.38 -0.38
N ALA A 150 -3.29 14.87 0.44
CA ALA A 150 -3.55 13.67 1.24
C ALA A 150 -4.24 13.97 2.58
N ARG A 151 -4.10 15.17 3.13
CA ARG A 151 -4.51 15.48 4.50
C ARG A 151 -5.69 16.45 4.63
N CYS A 152 -6.07 17.15 3.56
CA CYS A 152 -7.28 17.96 3.54
C CYS A 152 -8.43 17.17 2.93
N SER A 153 -9.53 16.98 3.65
CA SER A 153 -10.70 16.25 3.17
C SER A 153 -11.32 16.84 1.88
N LYS A 154 -11.04 18.11 1.60
CA LYS A 154 -11.46 18.81 0.37
C LYS A 154 -10.35 18.93 -0.67
N GLN A 155 -9.13 18.46 -0.35
CA GLN A 155 -7.94 18.55 -1.22
C GLN A 155 -7.63 19.99 -1.71
N LEU A 156 -7.91 20.98 -0.88
CA LEU A 156 -7.67 22.39 -1.22
C LEU A 156 -6.17 22.69 -1.31
N LEU A 157 -5.76 23.41 -2.36
CA LEU A 157 -4.36 23.70 -2.64
C LEU A 157 -3.96 25.15 -2.30
N ASN A 158 -4.92 26.06 -2.19
CA ASN A 158 -4.70 27.50 -2.01
C ASN A 158 -5.32 28.04 -0.71
N GLY A 159 -5.02 27.42 0.41
CA GLY A 159 -5.48 27.90 1.70
C GLY A 159 -6.69 27.16 2.26
N PRO A 160 -7.10 27.51 3.49
CA PRO A 160 -8.17 26.86 4.21
C PRO A 160 -9.55 27.15 3.63
N CYS A 161 -10.51 26.24 3.83
CA CYS A 161 -11.90 26.44 3.45
C CYS A 161 -12.65 27.45 4.35
N GLY A 162 -12.08 27.84 5.48
CA GLY A 162 -12.72 28.70 6.48
C GLY A 162 -13.73 27.98 7.40
N GLY A 163 -13.93 26.68 7.22
CA GLY A 163 -14.91 25.91 8.03
C GLY A 163 -14.29 25.14 9.20
N SER A 164 -12.95 25.12 9.32
CA SER A 164 -12.30 24.47 10.46
C SER A 164 -12.57 25.22 11.77
N GLN A 165 -12.77 24.47 12.84
CA GLN A 165 -12.97 25.00 14.20
C GLN A 165 -12.04 24.28 15.16
N ASN A 166 -11.37 25.05 16.03
CA ASN A 166 -10.47 24.49 17.05
C ASN A 166 -9.37 23.53 16.50
N GLY A 167 -8.94 23.71 15.25
CA GLY A 167 -7.97 22.83 14.60
C GLY A 167 -8.57 21.58 13.95
N GLU A 168 -9.86 21.37 14.05
CA GLU A 168 -10.58 20.22 13.51
C GLU A 168 -11.15 20.50 12.10
N CYS A 169 -11.24 19.46 11.26
CA CYS A 169 -11.78 19.57 9.91
C CYS A 169 -13.32 19.66 9.96
N GLU A 170 -13.93 20.59 9.21
CA GLU A 170 -15.39 20.71 9.15
C GLU A 170 -16.11 19.49 8.55
N ILE A 171 -15.41 18.67 7.76
CA ILE A 171 -15.99 17.46 7.13
C ILE A 171 -15.95 16.29 8.10
N ASN A 172 -14.87 16.16 8.87
CA ASN A 172 -14.72 15.14 9.90
C ASN A 172 -13.95 15.70 11.08
N PRO A 173 -14.60 15.98 12.22
CA PRO A 173 -13.95 16.54 13.42
C PRO A 173 -12.85 15.65 14.04
N GLU A 174 -12.83 14.34 13.74
CA GLU A 174 -11.75 13.44 14.18
C GLU A 174 -10.44 13.66 13.43
N VAL A 175 -10.49 14.42 12.33
CA VAL A 175 -9.32 14.69 11.47
C VAL A 175 -8.82 16.12 11.73
N PRO A 176 -7.54 16.31 12.07
CA PRO A 176 -6.94 17.64 12.17
C PRO A 176 -7.04 18.41 10.85
N CYS A 177 -7.35 19.70 10.91
CA CYS A 177 -7.39 20.52 9.71
C CYS A 177 -5.97 20.68 9.11
N ALA A 178 -5.77 20.15 7.91
CA ALA A 178 -4.47 20.19 7.23
C ALA A 178 -3.95 21.62 7.05
N TRP A 179 -4.82 22.58 6.74
CA TRP A 179 -4.42 23.97 6.53
C TRP A 179 -4.11 24.72 7.85
N GLN A 180 -4.73 24.32 8.96
CA GLN A 180 -4.33 24.79 10.29
C GLN A 180 -2.91 24.30 10.60
N LEU A 181 -2.63 23.02 10.39
CA LEU A 181 -1.30 22.44 10.59
C LEU A 181 -0.25 23.09 9.68
N ILE A 182 -0.58 23.38 8.41
CA ILE A 182 0.30 24.07 7.46
C ILE A 182 0.63 25.46 7.98
N TRP A 183 -0.39 26.22 8.40
CA TRP A 183 -0.19 27.58 8.95
C TRP A 183 0.69 27.57 10.19
N GLU A 184 0.44 26.69 11.15
CA GLU A 184 1.24 26.54 12.37
C GLU A 184 2.68 26.16 12.02
N ARG A 185 2.87 25.21 11.10
CA ARG A 185 4.19 24.80 10.66
C ARG A 185 4.96 25.92 9.97
N MET A 186 4.34 26.62 9.02
CA MET A 186 4.95 27.73 8.30
C MET A 186 5.25 28.91 9.24
N SER A 187 4.38 29.17 10.22
CA SER A 187 4.62 30.16 11.28
C SER A 187 5.86 29.80 12.10
N ALA A 188 5.97 28.57 12.56
CA ALA A 188 7.11 28.09 13.34
C ALA A 188 8.43 28.13 12.56
N LEU A 189 8.37 28.01 11.23
CA LEU A 189 9.52 28.12 10.33
C LEU A 189 9.85 29.58 9.95
N GLY A 190 9.01 30.56 10.28
CA GLY A 190 9.16 31.95 9.84
C GLY A 190 8.89 32.14 8.35
N LEU A 191 8.06 31.30 7.73
CA LEU A 191 7.82 31.26 6.28
C LEU A 191 6.37 31.63 5.90
N LEU A 192 5.62 32.29 6.79
CA LEU A 192 4.22 32.65 6.52
C LEU A 192 4.04 33.49 5.25
N ASP A 193 5.00 34.35 4.92
CA ASP A 193 4.94 35.20 3.74
C ASP A 193 4.84 34.37 2.44
N GLN A 194 5.41 33.16 2.42
CA GLN A 194 5.31 32.27 1.26
C GLN A 194 3.89 31.78 1.02
N LEU A 195 3.03 31.70 2.03
CA LEU A 195 1.62 31.36 1.87
C LEU A 195 0.80 32.47 1.19
N MET A 196 1.34 33.69 1.15
CA MET A 196 0.71 34.83 0.49
C MET A 196 1.11 34.95 -0.98
N GLU A 197 2.11 34.18 -1.40
CA GLU A 197 2.54 34.16 -2.81
C GLU A 197 1.51 33.45 -3.68
N LEU A 198 1.24 34.01 -4.85
CA LEU A 198 0.34 33.41 -5.83
C LEU A 198 1.00 32.19 -6.46
N GLN A 199 0.49 31.01 -6.12
CA GLN A 199 0.96 29.76 -6.69
C GLN A 199 0.25 29.45 -8.02
N PRO A 200 0.97 28.99 -9.04
CA PRO A 200 0.35 28.53 -10.27
C PRO A 200 -0.48 27.27 -10.00
N PRO A 201 -1.46 26.94 -10.89
CA PRO A 201 -2.17 25.68 -10.80
C PRO A 201 -1.18 24.50 -10.81
N LYS A 202 -1.42 23.53 -9.92
CA LYS A 202 -0.62 22.33 -9.85
C LYS A 202 -0.68 21.55 -11.17
N ASP A 203 0.46 21.05 -11.62
CA ASP A 203 0.51 20.11 -12.74
C ASP A 203 -0.03 18.73 -12.30
N TRP A 204 -1.15 18.35 -12.86
CA TRP A 204 -1.80 17.06 -12.64
C TRP A 204 -1.50 16.02 -13.73
N SER A 205 -0.72 16.38 -14.76
CA SER A 205 -0.35 15.47 -15.85
C SER A 205 0.40 14.23 -15.36
N THR A 206 1.11 14.37 -14.23
CA THR A 206 1.84 13.29 -13.56
C THR A 206 0.97 12.44 -12.62
N SER A 207 -0.30 12.81 -12.42
CA SER A 207 -1.20 12.07 -11.54
C SER A 207 -1.72 10.80 -12.20
N ARG A 208 -2.33 9.90 -11.38
CA ARG A 208 -3.00 8.68 -11.85
C ARG A 208 -4.19 8.99 -12.78
N ASP A 209 -4.75 10.20 -12.72
CA ASP A 209 -5.93 10.59 -13.50
C ASP A 209 -5.67 10.61 -15.00
N GLY A 210 -4.39 10.75 -15.43
CA GLY A 210 -3.94 10.58 -16.81
C GLY A 210 -3.79 9.12 -17.27
N GLY A 211 -4.08 8.14 -16.42
CA GLY A 211 -3.95 6.70 -16.69
C GLY A 211 -2.71 6.06 -16.04
N PRO A 212 -2.37 4.82 -16.40
CA PRO A 212 -1.18 4.13 -15.89
C PRO A 212 0.09 4.91 -16.21
N ARG A 213 0.93 5.11 -15.19
CA ARG A 213 2.19 5.86 -15.32
C ARG A 213 3.36 4.93 -15.53
N ARG A 214 4.35 5.39 -16.28
CA ARG A 214 5.62 4.71 -16.49
C ARG A 214 6.77 5.71 -16.35
N ILE A 215 7.80 5.35 -15.60
CA ILE A 215 9.05 6.11 -15.48
C ILE A 215 10.14 5.29 -16.14
N ILE A 216 10.90 5.91 -17.05
CA ILE A 216 12.06 5.32 -17.70
C ILE A 216 13.29 6.08 -17.23
N ARG A 217 14.26 5.36 -16.69
CA ARG A 217 15.57 5.85 -16.28
C ARG A 217 16.63 5.20 -17.18
N ASP A 218 16.94 5.87 -18.30
CA ASP A 218 17.89 5.31 -19.29
C ASP A 218 19.28 5.12 -18.71
N ASP A 219 19.65 5.94 -17.72
CA ASP A 219 20.90 5.82 -16.97
C ASP A 219 21.02 4.53 -16.12
N LEU A 220 19.89 3.87 -15.86
CA LEU A 220 19.81 2.62 -15.07
C LEU A 220 19.39 1.41 -15.91
N ARG A 221 19.10 1.61 -17.19
CA ARG A 221 18.70 0.49 -18.06
C ARG A 221 19.93 -0.38 -18.39
N LEU A 222 19.77 -1.68 -18.28
CA LEU A 222 20.77 -2.60 -18.80
C LEU A 222 20.87 -2.49 -20.32
N PRO A 223 22.07 -2.68 -20.91
CA PRO A 223 22.24 -2.83 -22.34
C PRO A 223 21.27 -3.88 -22.91
N GLU A 224 20.92 -3.77 -24.18
CA GLU A 224 19.93 -4.66 -24.80
C GLU A 224 20.32 -6.14 -24.72
N ASP A 225 21.62 -6.42 -24.79
CA ASP A 225 22.19 -7.77 -24.70
C ASP A 225 22.01 -8.44 -23.30
N TYR A 226 21.55 -7.70 -22.30
CA TYR A 226 21.31 -8.15 -20.91
C TYR A 226 19.83 -8.01 -20.49
N ARG A 227 18.93 -7.86 -21.46
CA ARG A 227 17.47 -7.77 -21.20
C ARG A 227 16.81 -9.08 -21.61
N ASP A 228 16.83 -10.06 -20.73
CA ASP A 228 16.07 -11.31 -20.87
C ASP A 228 14.59 -11.11 -20.47
#